data_1f9d1d2d2168cef34150e973e6e07460
#
_entry.id   1f9d1d2d2168cef34150e973e6e07460
#
_cell.length_a   1.000
_cell.length_b   1.000
_cell.length_c   1.000
_cell.angle_alpha   90.00
_cell.angle_beta   90.00
_cell.angle_gamma   90.00
#
_symmetry.space_group_name_H-M   'P 1'
#
loop_
_entity.id
_entity.type
_entity.pdbx_description
1 polymer ?
#
loop_
_entity_poly.entity_id
_entity_poly.type
_entity_poly.pdbx_seq_one_letter_code
_entity_poly.pdbx_strand_id
1 'polypeptide(L)' 'MDELKIREDEGKFYVYFNGPFGSCAYQSDPFDTLEAAEAFRQEQLDSADVGDQE' A
#
# COMPACT_ATOMS: atom_id res chain seq x y z
N MET A 1 -12.53 -1.16 6.02
CA MET A 1 -12.08 -0.58 5.00
C MET A 1 -10.66 -0.53 4.91
N ASP A 2 -10.12 -1.05 3.93
CA ASP A 2 -8.70 -1.06 3.72
C ASP A 2 -8.30 0.22 3.09
N GLU A 3 -7.28 0.83 3.65
CA GLU A 3 -6.81 2.07 3.15
C GLU A 3 -5.34 2.02 3.03
N LEU A 4 -4.83 1.86 1.85
CA LEU A 4 -3.41 1.86 1.59
C LEU A 4 -2.95 3.26 1.33
N LYS A 5 -1.89 3.65 1.99
CA LYS A 5 -1.34 4.99 1.86
C LYS A 5 0.11 4.91 1.42
N ILE A 6 0.61 6.00 0.91
CA ILE A 6 2.00 6.06 0.48
C ILE A 6 2.69 7.14 1.28
N ARG A 7 3.89 6.83 1.75
CA ARG A 7 4.67 7.83 2.48
C ARG A 7 6.06 7.86 1.88
N GLU A 8 6.64 9.04 1.90
CA GLU A 8 8.00 9.22 1.40
C GLU A 8 8.95 9.36 2.57
N ASP A 9 10.08 8.68 2.50
CA ASP A 9 11.06 8.76 3.55
C ASP A 9 12.44 8.65 2.91
N GLU A 10 13.25 9.70 3.05
CA GLU A 10 14.62 9.70 2.55
C GLU A 10 14.71 9.28 1.09
N GLY A 11 13.85 9.82 0.28
CA GLY A 11 13.90 9.53 -1.15
C GLY A 11 13.27 8.23 -1.56
N LYS A 12 12.68 7.52 -0.63
CA LYS A 12 12.02 6.27 -0.96
C LYS A 12 10.54 6.39 -0.63
N PHE A 13 9.76 5.57 -1.33
CA PHE A 13 8.32 5.60 -1.14
C PHE A 13 7.85 4.26 -0.63
N TYR A 14 7.03 4.30 0.41
CA TYR A 14 6.51 3.08 1.03
C TYR A 14 5.01 3.05 0.94
N VAL A 15 4.46 1.90 0.66
CA VAL A 15 3.02 1.70 0.71
C VAL A 15 2.72 1.02 2.03
N TYR A 16 1.86 1.61 2.83
CA TYR A 16 1.58 1.05 4.14
C TYR A 16 0.08 1.06 4.41
N PHE A 17 -0.30 0.27 5.37
CA PHE A 17 -1.70 0.12 5.71
C PHE A 17 -1.83 0.16 7.23
N ASN A 18 -2.68 1.04 7.71
CA ASN A 18 -2.90 1.15 9.14
C ASN A 18 -3.98 0.20 9.56
N GLY A 19 -3.67 -0.61 10.52
CA GLY A 19 -4.65 -1.53 11.07
C GLY A 19 -5.52 -0.83 12.09
N PRO A 20 -6.42 -1.58 12.69
CA PRO A 20 -7.28 -1.04 13.72
C PRO A 20 -6.46 -0.64 14.92
N PHE A 21 -6.97 0.30 15.67
CA PHE A 21 -6.29 0.78 16.86
C PHE A 21 -4.96 1.46 16.56
N GLY A 22 -4.79 1.92 15.34
CA GLY A 22 -3.60 2.66 15.02
C GLY A 22 -2.35 1.83 14.80
N SER A 23 -2.48 0.53 14.75
CA SER A 23 -1.32 -0.31 14.51
C SER A 23 -0.98 -0.31 13.03
N CYS A 24 0.31 -0.45 12.75
CA CYS A 24 0.74 -0.58 11.37
C CYS A 24 0.68 -2.04 10.98
N ALA A 25 -0.31 -2.39 10.19
CA ALA A 25 -0.53 -3.79 9.86
C ALA A 25 0.35 -4.25 8.72
N TYR A 26 0.80 -3.35 7.88
CA TYR A 26 1.55 -3.74 6.71
C TYR A 26 2.38 -2.60 6.18
N GLN A 27 3.56 -2.89 5.71
CA GLN A 27 4.41 -1.89 5.08
C GLN A 27 5.21 -2.59 3.99
N SER A 28 5.16 -2.05 2.79
CA SER A 28 5.85 -2.66 1.67
C SER A 28 7.32 -2.30 1.69
N ASP A 29 8.06 -2.91 0.79
CA ASP A 29 9.46 -2.55 0.59
C ASP A 29 9.51 -1.16 -0.02
N PRO A 30 10.62 -0.47 0.16
CA PRO A 30 10.75 0.87 -0.40
C PRO A 30 10.82 0.83 -1.93
N PHE A 31 10.16 1.81 -2.53
CA PHE A 31 10.22 1.96 -3.97
C PHE A 31 11.06 3.18 -4.32
N ASP A 32 11.70 3.13 -5.46
CA ASP A 32 12.56 4.24 -5.88
C ASP A 32 11.76 5.43 -6.36
N THR A 33 10.56 5.23 -6.85
CA THR A 33 9.76 6.30 -7.39
C THR A 33 8.34 6.22 -6.87
N LEU A 34 7.68 7.36 -6.90
CA LEU A 34 6.29 7.41 -6.49
C LEU A 34 5.42 6.59 -7.43
N GLU A 35 5.77 6.61 -8.69
CA GLU A 35 5.00 5.87 -9.67
C GLU A 35 5.00 4.38 -9.36
N ALA A 36 6.15 3.86 -8.97
CA ALA A 36 6.24 2.45 -8.62
C ALA A 36 5.39 2.14 -7.39
N ALA A 37 5.43 3.03 -6.41
CA ALA A 37 4.64 2.81 -5.20
C ALA A 37 3.15 2.86 -5.51
N GLU A 38 2.76 3.77 -6.37
CA GLU A 38 1.35 3.88 -6.72
C GLU A 38 0.88 2.67 -7.50
N ALA A 39 1.72 2.16 -8.37
CA ALA A 39 1.36 0.97 -9.13
C ALA A 39 1.16 -0.21 -8.19
N PHE A 40 2.04 -0.35 -7.22
CA PHE A 40 1.91 -1.43 -6.27
C PHE A 40 0.64 -1.26 -5.44
N ARG A 41 0.37 -0.04 -5.02
CA ARG A 41 -0.81 0.23 -4.22
C ARG A 41 -2.08 -0.11 -5.00
N GLN A 42 -2.11 0.30 -6.26
CA GLN A 42 -3.27 0.04 -7.08
C GLN A 42 -3.46 -1.46 -7.28
N GLU A 43 -2.38 -2.16 -7.45
CA GLU A 43 -2.45 -3.59 -7.65
C GLU A 43 -3.02 -4.28 -6.41
N GLN A 44 -2.63 -3.82 -5.23
CA GLN A 44 -3.14 -4.40 -4.01
C GLN A 44 -4.63 -4.13 -3.85
N LEU A 45 -5.05 -2.94 -4.16
CA LEU A 45 -6.46 -2.59 -4.05
C LEU A 45 -7.29 -3.38 -5.05
N ASP A 46 -6.77 -3.51 -6.24
CA ASP A 46 -7.46 -4.23 -7.28
C ASP A 46 -7.59 -5.69 -6.92
N SER A 47 -6.54 -6.27 -6.40
CA SER A 47 -6.57 -7.67 -6.02
C SER A 47 -7.55 -7.90 -4.90
N ALA A 48 -7.60 -7.01 -3.95
CA ALA A 48 -8.51 -7.18 -2.83
C ALA A 48 -9.94 -7.07 -3.30
N ASP A 49 -10.16 -6.23 -4.29
CA ASP A 49 -11.51 -6.02 -4.76
C ASP A 49 -12.05 -7.21 -5.50
N VAL A 50 -11.20 -7.89 -6.26
CA VAL A 50 -11.69 -9.01 -7.00
C VAL A 50 -11.51 -10.30 -6.38
N GLY A 51 -11.00 -10.32 -5.21
CA GLY A 51 -10.66 -11.58 -4.57
C GLY A 51 -11.81 -12.52 -4.48
N ASP A 52 -12.98 -12.02 -4.39
CA ASP A 52 -14.06 -12.91 -4.18
C ASP A 52 -14.79 -13.20 -5.41
N GLN A 53 -14.38 -12.91 -6.49
CA GLN A 53 -15.03 -13.11 -7.63
C GLN A 53 -15.26 -14.37 -8.02
N GLU A 54 -15.57 -14.85 -8.24
CA GLU A 54 -15.56 -16.00 -8.69
C GLU A 54 -16.03 -16.58 -8.59
#